data_2615d9fe75c15eed5d73691d0331407e
#
_entry.id   2615d9fe75c15eed5d73691d0331407e
#
_cell.length_a   1.000
_cell.length_b   1.000
_cell.length_c   1.000
_cell.angle_alpha   90.00
_cell.angle_beta   90.00
_cell.angle_gamma   90.00
#
_symmetry.space_group_name_H-M   'P 1'
#
loop_
_entity.id
_entity.type
_entity.pdbx_description
1 polymer ?
#
loop_
_entity_poly.entity_id
_entity_poly.type
_entity_poly.pdbx_seq_one_letter_code
_entity_poly.pdbx_strand_id
1 'polypeptide(L)'
;ADGKVKLVSVKARKKGQLVGRELKGIKEDMPEADAFVASIYRKGKPFIPSGETIIKEGDEVYFVSSDTNIDQIVNEFRDKVDVYSRVMVVGGGKIGFSLAQELENNYKVKLIDSNKQKCKELSKKLNKTIVLNGSATDEDLLKSENISNIDIFCALTDDDETNLMSSLLAKKMGAKKTMIILNNPSYRV
;
A
#
# COMPACT_ATOMS: atom_id res chain seq x y z
N ALA A 1 7.64 -23.09 15.89
CA ALA A 1 7.23 -23.54 14.55
C ALA A 1 8.18 -22.87 13.55
N ASP A 2 9.07 -23.62 12.94
CA ASP A 2 10.25 -23.17 12.17
C ASP A 2 9.93 -22.42 10.85
N GLY A 3 9.04 -21.44 10.88
CA GLY A 3 8.65 -20.65 9.71
C GLY A 3 7.76 -21.38 8.68
N LYS A 4 7.40 -22.62 8.94
CA LYS A 4 6.63 -23.45 8.00
C LYS A 4 5.12 -23.15 8.00
N VAL A 5 4.63 -22.45 9.02
CA VAL A 5 3.22 -22.10 9.17
C VAL A 5 3.10 -20.64 9.57
N LYS A 6 2.28 -19.89 8.88
CA LYS A 6 1.99 -18.48 9.15
C LYS A 6 0.53 -18.28 9.53
N LEU A 7 0.29 -17.40 10.49
CA LEU A 7 -1.03 -16.86 10.80
C LEU A 7 -1.16 -15.50 10.10
N VAL A 8 -2.14 -15.36 9.25
CA VAL A 8 -2.40 -14.12 8.50
C VAL A 8 -3.83 -13.68 8.71
N SER A 9 -4.06 -12.39 8.95
CA SER A 9 -5.39 -11.81 8.97
C SER A 9 -5.66 -11.02 7.69
N VAL A 10 -6.85 -11.18 7.14
CA VAL A 10 -7.32 -10.44 5.97
C VAL A 10 -8.69 -9.88 6.24
N LYS A 11 -8.88 -8.59 5.94
CA LYS A 11 -10.18 -7.94 6.03
C LYS A 11 -10.97 -8.17 4.75
N ALA A 12 -12.12 -8.82 4.86
CA ALA A 12 -13.04 -9.08 3.76
C ALA A 12 -13.65 -7.77 3.23
N ARG A 13 -13.39 -7.44 1.97
CA ARG A 13 -13.89 -6.23 1.31
C ARG A 13 -15.02 -6.56 0.36
N LYS A 14 -15.90 -5.61 0.08
CA LYS A 14 -17.15 -5.75 -0.68
C LYS A 14 -17.04 -6.50 -2.01
N LYS A 15 -15.91 -6.35 -2.70
CA LYS A 15 -15.65 -7.00 -4.01
C LYS A 15 -14.73 -8.22 -3.91
N GLY A 16 -14.37 -8.65 -2.71
CA GLY A 16 -13.58 -9.88 -2.52
C GLY A 16 -14.39 -11.09 -2.99
N GLN A 17 -13.76 -12.00 -3.75
CA GLN A 17 -14.44 -13.15 -4.36
C GLN A 17 -15.06 -14.09 -3.33
N LEU A 18 -14.50 -14.13 -2.13
CA LEU A 18 -14.95 -15.00 -1.04
C LEU A 18 -16.05 -14.38 -0.16
N VAL A 19 -16.38 -13.09 -0.35
CA VAL A 19 -17.49 -12.44 0.37
C VAL A 19 -18.82 -12.95 -0.16
N GLY A 20 -19.68 -13.40 0.78
CA GLY A 20 -20.97 -14.01 0.46
C GLY A 20 -20.93 -15.52 0.24
N ARG A 21 -19.75 -16.16 0.32
CA ARG A 21 -19.58 -17.60 0.17
C ARG A 21 -19.43 -18.31 1.51
N GLU A 22 -19.85 -19.57 1.54
CA GLU A 22 -19.61 -20.46 2.68
C GLU A 22 -18.16 -20.95 2.68
N LEU A 23 -17.56 -21.11 3.88
CA LEU A 23 -16.18 -21.55 4.03
C LEU A 23 -15.89 -22.93 3.42
N LYS A 24 -16.85 -23.86 3.44
CA LYS A 24 -16.69 -25.18 2.81
C LYS A 24 -16.44 -25.08 1.29
N GLY A 25 -17.10 -24.12 0.61
CA GLY A 25 -16.92 -23.90 -0.82
C GLY A 25 -15.56 -23.31 -1.19
N ILE A 26 -14.90 -22.62 -0.26
CA ILE A 26 -13.55 -22.08 -0.49
C ILE A 26 -12.53 -23.18 -0.76
N LYS A 27 -12.66 -24.32 -0.07
CA LYS A 27 -11.77 -25.46 -0.25
C LYS A 27 -11.97 -26.14 -1.60
N GLU A 28 -13.18 -26.05 -2.17
CA GLU A 28 -13.50 -26.55 -3.51
C GLU A 28 -12.94 -25.64 -4.61
N ASP A 29 -12.98 -24.32 -4.39
CA ASP A 29 -12.48 -23.30 -5.33
C ASP A 29 -10.94 -23.20 -5.32
N MET A 30 -10.29 -23.58 -4.21
CA MET A 30 -8.84 -23.52 -4.03
C MET A 30 -8.31 -24.85 -3.45
N PRO A 31 -8.36 -25.94 -4.20
CA PRO A 31 -7.97 -27.27 -3.68
C PRO A 31 -6.49 -27.38 -3.30
N GLU A 32 -5.64 -26.55 -3.88
CA GLU A 32 -4.19 -26.51 -3.61
C GLU A 32 -3.84 -25.55 -2.44
N ALA A 33 -4.80 -24.76 -1.94
CA ALA A 33 -4.56 -23.88 -0.81
C ALA A 33 -4.64 -24.69 0.50
N ASP A 34 -3.48 -25.09 1.01
CA ASP A 34 -3.36 -25.69 2.34
C ASP A 34 -3.56 -24.59 3.41
N ALA A 35 -4.82 -24.15 3.56
CA ALA A 35 -5.21 -23.09 4.46
C ALA A 35 -6.39 -23.47 5.32
N PHE A 36 -6.31 -23.10 6.59
CA PHE A 36 -7.35 -23.30 7.58
C PHE A 36 -7.80 -21.94 8.16
N VAL A 37 -9.11 -21.68 8.20
CA VAL A 37 -9.65 -20.51 8.87
C VAL A 37 -9.75 -20.78 10.37
N ALA A 38 -8.86 -20.14 11.13
CA ALA A 38 -8.77 -20.34 12.57
C ALA A 38 -9.82 -19.52 13.34
N SER A 39 -10.11 -18.30 12.90
CA SER A 39 -11.07 -17.41 13.56
C SER A 39 -11.58 -16.34 12.60
N ILE A 40 -12.79 -15.82 12.89
CA ILE A 40 -13.32 -14.65 12.23
C ILE A 40 -13.71 -13.62 13.29
N TYR A 41 -13.27 -12.36 13.07
CA TYR A 41 -13.72 -11.22 13.84
C TYR A 41 -14.80 -10.49 13.05
N ARG A 42 -16.00 -10.43 13.61
CA ARG A 42 -17.16 -9.72 13.03
C ARG A 42 -17.61 -8.64 14.00
N LYS A 43 -17.53 -7.38 13.58
CA LYS A 43 -17.87 -6.22 14.42
C LYS A 43 -17.12 -6.25 15.77
N GLY A 44 -15.84 -6.60 15.75
CA GLY A 44 -14.98 -6.66 16.92
C GLY A 44 -15.16 -7.89 17.83
N LYS A 45 -16.03 -8.84 17.47
CA LYS A 45 -16.25 -10.06 18.25
C LYS A 45 -15.66 -11.29 17.52
N PRO A 46 -14.74 -12.03 18.16
CA PRO A 46 -14.19 -13.25 17.58
C PRO A 46 -15.17 -14.41 17.71
N PHE A 47 -15.16 -15.30 16.72
CA PHE A 47 -15.82 -16.60 16.79
C PHE A 47 -15.06 -17.64 15.96
N ILE A 48 -15.23 -18.91 16.32
CA ILE A 48 -14.69 -20.04 15.56
C ILE A 48 -15.72 -20.36 14.47
N PRO A 49 -15.32 -20.29 13.18
CA PRO A 49 -16.25 -20.55 12.10
C PRO A 49 -16.47 -22.06 11.88
N SER A 50 -17.63 -22.41 11.32
CA SER A 50 -17.92 -23.72 10.75
C SER A 50 -17.83 -23.69 9.23
N GLY A 51 -17.88 -24.85 8.56
CA GLY A 51 -17.91 -24.93 7.10
C GLY A 51 -19.08 -24.16 6.45
N GLU A 52 -20.19 -23.99 7.17
CA GLU A 52 -21.39 -23.27 6.73
C GLU A 52 -21.33 -21.75 7.01
N THR A 53 -20.25 -21.29 7.64
CA THR A 53 -20.08 -19.88 7.94
C THR A 53 -19.91 -19.09 6.66
N ILE A 54 -20.79 -18.12 6.44
CA ILE A 54 -20.70 -17.18 5.30
C ILE A 54 -19.83 -16.00 5.71
N ILE A 55 -18.81 -15.71 4.88
CA ILE A 55 -17.96 -14.52 5.02
C ILE A 55 -18.75 -13.28 4.63
N LYS A 56 -18.73 -12.27 5.50
CA LYS A 56 -19.42 -10.98 5.27
C LYS A 56 -18.41 -9.86 5.05
N GLU A 57 -18.85 -8.84 4.34
CA GLU A 57 -18.07 -7.60 4.21
C GLU A 57 -17.70 -7.04 5.60
N GLY A 58 -16.43 -6.69 5.77
CA GLY A 58 -15.89 -6.15 7.02
C GLY A 58 -15.41 -7.21 8.01
N ASP A 59 -15.60 -8.51 7.75
CA ASP A 59 -15.01 -9.57 8.57
C ASP A 59 -13.49 -9.52 8.49
N GLU A 60 -12.83 -9.72 9.63
CA GLU A 60 -11.39 -10.00 9.66
C GLU A 60 -11.21 -11.51 9.81
N VAL A 61 -10.71 -12.14 8.76
CA VAL A 61 -10.57 -13.59 8.68
C VAL A 61 -9.12 -13.96 8.95
N TYR A 62 -8.91 -14.83 9.93
CA TYR A 62 -7.60 -15.31 10.35
C TYR A 62 -7.36 -16.70 9.79
N PHE A 63 -6.30 -16.80 8.96
CA PHE A 63 -5.89 -18.05 8.33
C PHE A 63 -4.60 -18.58 8.95
N VAL A 64 -4.53 -19.88 9.04
CA VAL A 64 -3.29 -20.62 9.20
C VAL A 64 -2.98 -21.29 7.86
N SER A 65 -1.82 -21.03 7.29
CA SER A 65 -1.41 -21.58 6.01
C SER A 65 0.09 -21.83 5.96
N SER A 66 0.53 -22.71 5.06
CA SER A 66 1.93 -22.81 4.68
C SER A 66 2.40 -21.55 3.96
N ASP A 67 3.70 -21.28 3.99
CA ASP A 67 4.31 -20.04 3.47
C ASP A 67 4.03 -19.81 1.96
N THR A 68 3.91 -20.87 1.20
CA THR A 68 3.79 -20.84 -0.28
C THR A 68 2.44 -20.37 -0.80
N ASN A 69 1.36 -20.45 -0.01
CA ASN A 69 -0.01 -20.22 -0.50
C ASN A 69 -0.67 -18.95 0.06
N ILE A 70 0.03 -18.22 0.95
CA ILE A 70 -0.53 -17.05 1.65
C ILE A 70 -0.94 -15.94 0.70
N ASP A 71 -0.08 -15.61 -0.27
CA ASP A 71 -0.34 -14.50 -1.20
C ASP A 71 -1.57 -14.77 -2.09
N GLN A 72 -1.78 -16.01 -2.47
CA GLN A 72 -2.95 -16.43 -3.26
C GLN A 72 -4.23 -16.24 -2.46
N ILE A 73 -4.26 -16.71 -1.21
CA ILE A 73 -5.41 -16.57 -0.31
C ILE A 73 -5.70 -15.11 -0.02
N VAL A 74 -4.67 -14.32 0.29
CA VAL A 74 -4.82 -12.88 0.57
C VAL A 74 -5.42 -12.15 -0.61
N ASN A 75 -5.07 -12.52 -1.83
CA ASN A 75 -5.57 -11.89 -3.05
C ASN A 75 -7.07 -12.18 -3.29
N GLU A 76 -7.56 -13.38 -2.91
CA GLU A 76 -8.99 -13.74 -3.05
C GLU A 76 -9.90 -12.98 -2.08
N PHE A 77 -9.36 -12.55 -0.92
CA PHE A 77 -10.11 -11.76 0.06
C PHE A 77 -10.04 -10.25 -0.19
N ARG A 78 -9.05 -9.82 -0.94
CA ARG A 78 -8.93 -8.41 -1.33
C ARG A 78 -9.80 -8.14 -2.56
N ASP A 79 -10.33 -6.93 -2.66
CA ASP A 79 -10.70 -6.41 -3.98
C ASP A 79 -9.53 -6.67 -4.92
N LYS A 80 -9.79 -7.03 -6.22
CA LYS A 80 -8.74 -7.12 -7.23
C LYS A 80 -7.73 -6.03 -6.94
N VAL A 81 -6.55 -6.44 -6.48
CA VAL A 81 -5.55 -5.51 -5.95
C VAL A 81 -5.34 -4.47 -7.03
N ASP A 82 -5.68 -3.23 -6.74
CA ASP A 82 -5.10 -2.14 -7.49
C ASP A 82 -3.60 -2.37 -7.41
N VAL A 83 -3.03 -2.89 -8.48
CA VAL A 83 -1.58 -3.12 -8.56
C VAL A 83 -0.97 -1.73 -8.50
N TYR A 84 -0.58 -1.32 -7.30
CA TYR A 84 0.11 -0.06 -7.12
C TYR A 84 1.44 -0.18 -7.85
N SER A 85 1.61 0.63 -8.87
CA SER A 85 2.81 0.58 -9.72
C SER A 85 3.49 1.94 -9.87
N ARG A 86 2.81 3.02 -9.49
CA ARG A 86 3.28 4.39 -9.67
C ARG A 86 3.42 5.07 -8.33
N VAL A 87 4.66 5.43 -8.02
CA VAL A 87 5.01 6.06 -6.74
C VAL A 87 5.60 7.43 -7.02
N MET A 88 5.12 8.44 -6.30
CA MET A 88 5.72 9.77 -6.29
C MET A 88 6.31 10.04 -4.91
N VAL A 89 7.60 10.34 -4.86
CA VAL A 89 8.35 10.64 -3.64
C VAL A 89 8.67 12.13 -3.63
N VAL A 90 8.41 12.80 -2.54
CA VAL A 90 8.76 14.20 -2.31
C VAL A 90 9.86 14.27 -1.26
N GLY A 91 10.93 14.99 -1.59
CA GLY A 91 12.12 15.11 -0.77
C GLY A 91 13.19 14.08 -1.14
N GLY A 92 14.27 14.54 -1.78
CA GLY A 92 15.43 13.75 -2.16
C GLY A 92 16.49 13.63 -1.05
N GLY A 93 16.10 13.74 0.22
CA GLY A 93 16.95 13.46 1.37
C GLY A 93 17.34 12.00 1.47
N LYS A 94 18.02 11.62 2.55
CA LYS A 94 18.46 10.22 2.75
C LYS A 94 17.32 9.23 2.62
N ILE A 95 16.17 9.51 3.25
CA ILE A 95 15.01 8.62 3.26
C ILE A 95 14.40 8.52 1.87
N GLY A 96 14.10 9.65 1.22
CA GLY A 96 13.48 9.65 -0.11
C GLY A 96 14.38 9.04 -1.18
N PHE A 97 15.69 9.30 -1.14
CA PHE A 97 16.66 8.65 -2.03
C PHE A 97 16.66 7.13 -1.84
N SER A 98 16.80 6.65 -0.59
CA SER A 98 16.83 5.20 -0.31
C SER A 98 15.52 4.53 -0.73
N LEU A 99 14.37 5.17 -0.47
CA LEU A 99 13.08 4.65 -0.90
C LEU A 99 12.97 4.57 -2.43
N ALA A 100 13.36 5.63 -3.14
CA ALA A 100 13.33 5.66 -4.59
C ALA A 100 14.23 4.58 -5.20
N GLN A 101 15.43 4.42 -4.67
CA GLN A 101 16.40 3.41 -5.11
C GLN A 101 15.89 1.98 -4.91
N GLU A 102 15.25 1.70 -3.78
CA GLU A 102 14.68 0.37 -3.49
C GLU A 102 13.49 0.06 -4.41
N LEU A 103 12.65 1.07 -4.67
CA LEU A 103 11.43 0.88 -5.44
C LEU A 103 11.62 0.90 -6.96
N GLU A 104 12.66 1.55 -7.50
CA GLU A 104 12.77 1.85 -8.94
C GLU A 104 12.88 0.60 -9.84
N ASN A 105 13.22 -0.56 -9.29
CA ASN A 105 13.30 -1.80 -10.06
C ASN A 105 11.92 -2.42 -10.31
N ASN A 106 10.98 -2.23 -9.39
CA ASN A 106 9.66 -2.88 -9.40
C ASN A 106 8.51 -1.92 -9.66
N TYR A 107 8.75 -0.60 -9.51
CA TYR A 107 7.73 0.46 -9.60
C TYR A 107 8.19 1.59 -10.52
N LYS A 108 7.22 2.32 -11.07
CA LYS A 108 7.48 3.58 -11.77
C LYS A 108 7.58 4.69 -10.75
N VAL A 109 8.81 5.12 -10.46
CA VAL A 109 9.08 6.11 -9.41
C VAL A 109 9.35 7.48 -10.03
N LYS A 110 8.71 8.51 -9.46
CA LYS A 110 9.05 9.92 -9.67
C LYS A 110 9.49 10.51 -8.34
N LEU A 111 10.56 11.30 -8.35
CA LEU A 111 11.07 11.98 -7.16
C LEU A 111 11.11 13.48 -7.40
N ILE A 112 10.46 14.25 -6.54
CA ILE A 112 10.43 15.71 -6.58
C ILE A 112 11.31 16.27 -5.47
N ASP A 113 12.21 17.19 -5.80
CA ASP A 113 12.97 17.98 -4.82
C ASP A 113 13.09 19.43 -5.31
N SER A 114 12.99 20.39 -4.39
CA SER A 114 13.10 21.81 -4.72
C SER A 114 14.52 22.26 -5.02
N ASN A 115 15.53 21.51 -4.53
CA ASN A 115 16.95 21.83 -4.73
C ASN A 115 17.45 21.28 -6.08
N LYS A 116 17.70 22.20 -7.03
CA LYS A 116 18.17 21.88 -8.38
C LYS A 116 19.51 21.11 -8.40
N GLN A 117 20.44 21.46 -7.52
CA GLN A 117 21.74 20.80 -7.47
C GLN A 117 21.58 19.36 -6.99
N LYS A 118 20.77 19.17 -5.97
CA LYS A 118 20.44 17.85 -5.43
C LYS A 118 19.73 16.97 -6.47
N CYS A 119 18.80 17.53 -7.24
CA CYS A 119 18.15 16.81 -8.35
C CYS A 119 19.17 16.31 -9.38
N LYS A 120 20.17 17.11 -9.74
CA LYS A 120 21.26 16.70 -10.65
C LYS A 120 22.08 15.54 -10.10
N GLU A 121 22.35 15.53 -8.78
CA GLU A 121 23.08 14.46 -8.12
C GLU A 121 22.26 13.17 -8.04
N LEU A 122 20.98 13.30 -7.70
CA LEU A 122 20.04 12.18 -7.64
C LEU A 122 19.84 11.51 -9.01
N SER A 123 19.72 12.31 -10.08
CA SER A 123 19.59 11.79 -11.45
C SER A 123 20.82 10.99 -11.93
N LYS A 124 22.00 11.19 -11.30
CA LYS A 124 23.19 10.39 -11.59
C LYS A 124 23.24 9.07 -10.81
N LYS A 125 22.54 9.01 -9.67
CA LYS A 125 22.58 7.88 -8.74
C LYS A 125 21.39 6.93 -8.91
N LEU A 126 20.26 7.45 -9.37
CA LEU A 126 19.03 6.67 -9.63
C LEU A 126 19.00 6.28 -11.11
N ASN A 127 18.65 5.03 -11.40
CA ASN A 127 18.75 4.49 -12.75
C ASN A 127 17.42 4.55 -13.53
N LYS A 128 16.29 4.37 -12.83
CA LYS A 128 14.95 4.29 -13.46
C LYS A 128 13.99 5.34 -12.92
N THR A 129 14.34 5.98 -11.81
CA THR A 129 13.53 7.04 -11.21
C THR A 129 13.61 8.33 -11.99
N ILE A 130 12.47 8.92 -12.30
CA ILE A 130 12.39 10.25 -12.92
C ILE A 130 12.54 11.30 -11.81
N VAL A 131 13.63 12.07 -11.87
CA VAL A 131 13.89 13.13 -10.88
C VAL A 131 13.40 14.48 -11.43
N LEU A 132 12.54 15.14 -10.67
CA LEU A 132 11.88 16.40 -11.02
C LEU A 132 12.36 17.51 -10.08
N ASN A 133 12.72 18.64 -10.62
CA ASN A 133 13.03 19.83 -9.81
C ASN A 133 11.81 20.73 -9.69
N GLY A 134 11.32 20.95 -8.50
CA GLY A 134 10.19 21.82 -8.22
C GLY A 134 9.64 21.68 -6.81
N SER A 135 8.58 22.43 -6.51
CA SER A 135 7.86 22.34 -5.26
C SER A 135 6.75 21.27 -5.34
N ALA A 136 6.63 20.44 -4.32
CA ALA A 136 5.53 19.49 -4.24
C ALA A 136 4.18 20.13 -3.88
N THR A 137 4.16 21.42 -3.59
CA THR A 137 2.94 22.23 -3.41
C THR A 137 2.55 23.00 -4.67
N ASP A 138 3.29 22.85 -5.75
CA ASP A 138 2.98 23.43 -7.06
C ASP A 138 1.96 22.56 -7.80
N GLU A 139 0.71 23.06 -7.91
CA GLU A 139 -0.38 22.33 -8.57
C GLU A 139 -0.11 22.06 -10.04
N ASP A 140 0.53 22.99 -10.75
CA ASP A 140 0.77 22.84 -12.19
C ASP A 140 1.84 21.78 -12.45
N LEU A 141 2.88 21.72 -11.62
CA LEU A 141 3.84 20.63 -11.65
C LEU A 141 3.16 19.27 -11.39
N LEU A 142 2.35 19.18 -10.34
CA LEU A 142 1.66 17.93 -10.02
C LEU A 142 0.69 17.49 -11.12
N LYS A 143 -0.01 18.43 -11.76
CA LYS A 143 -0.90 18.14 -12.91
C LYS A 143 -0.10 17.66 -14.12
N SER A 144 0.98 18.35 -14.48
CA SER A 144 1.81 17.96 -15.62
C SER A 144 2.43 16.58 -15.45
N GLU A 145 2.68 16.18 -14.21
CA GLU A 145 3.21 14.86 -13.84
C GLU A 145 2.13 13.80 -13.61
N ASN A 146 0.87 14.10 -13.94
CA ASN A 146 -0.28 13.20 -13.84
C ASN A 146 -0.52 12.64 -12.43
N ILE A 147 -0.60 13.53 -11.43
CA ILE A 147 -0.80 13.17 -10.02
C ILE A 147 -2.04 12.27 -9.81
N SER A 148 -3.11 12.44 -10.57
CA SER A 148 -4.33 11.62 -10.50
C SER A 148 -4.10 10.15 -10.83
N ASN A 149 -3.02 9.83 -11.54
CA ASN A 149 -2.61 8.47 -11.86
C ASN A 149 -1.59 7.90 -10.86
N ILE A 150 -1.17 8.67 -9.85
CA ILE A 150 -0.23 8.20 -8.84
C ILE A 150 -0.97 7.32 -7.82
N ASP A 151 -0.44 6.13 -7.62
CA ASP A 151 -1.01 5.16 -6.69
C ASP A 151 -0.62 5.49 -5.24
N ILE A 152 0.67 5.85 -5.03
CA ILE A 152 1.19 6.21 -3.71
C ILE A 152 2.01 7.49 -3.81
N PHE A 153 1.66 8.48 -3.01
CA PHE A 153 2.40 9.72 -2.84
C PHE A 153 3.06 9.73 -1.47
N CYS A 154 4.39 9.85 -1.42
CA CYS A 154 5.19 9.83 -0.19
C CYS A 154 5.85 11.18 0.03
N ALA A 155 5.45 11.94 1.05
CA ALA A 155 6.08 13.19 1.43
C ALA A 155 7.09 12.94 2.56
N LEU A 156 8.38 13.10 2.24
CA LEU A 156 9.52 12.67 3.05
C LEU A 156 10.58 13.78 3.17
N THR A 157 10.15 15.03 3.17
CA THR A 157 11.03 16.17 3.44
C THR A 157 11.31 16.30 4.94
N ASP A 158 12.22 17.18 5.31
CA ASP A 158 12.51 17.57 6.70
C ASP A 158 11.53 18.63 7.25
N ASP A 159 10.61 19.12 6.43
CA ASP A 159 9.60 20.12 6.77
C ASP A 159 8.21 19.48 6.87
N ASP A 160 7.68 19.42 8.09
CA ASP A 160 6.39 18.76 8.39
C ASP A 160 5.21 19.46 7.73
N GLU A 161 5.24 20.79 7.61
CA GLU A 161 4.20 21.59 6.96
C GLU A 161 4.15 21.30 5.46
N THR A 162 5.30 21.25 4.80
CA THR A 162 5.41 20.86 3.39
C THR A 162 4.91 19.44 3.18
N ASN A 163 5.27 18.50 4.07
CA ASN A 163 4.82 17.11 3.98
C ASN A 163 3.31 17.03 4.10
N LEU A 164 2.71 17.73 5.06
CA LEU A 164 1.27 17.76 5.27
C LEU A 164 0.54 18.40 4.08
N MET A 165 0.96 19.61 3.68
CA MET A 165 0.30 20.37 2.62
C MET A 165 0.38 19.67 1.27
N SER A 166 1.56 19.19 0.88
CA SER A 166 1.72 18.47 -0.38
C SER A 166 0.91 17.17 -0.43
N SER A 167 0.81 16.46 0.70
CA SER A 167 0.00 15.24 0.79
C SER A 167 -1.50 15.49 0.68
N LEU A 168 -2.00 16.54 1.34
CA LEU A 168 -3.40 16.96 1.23
C LEU A 168 -3.72 17.38 -0.20
N LEU A 169 -2.83 18.16 -0.82
CA LEU A 169 -2.97 18.59 -2.21
C LEU A 169 -2.98 17.39 -3.16
N ALA A 170 -2.00 16.49 -3.05
CA ALA A 170 -1.93 15.27 -3.86
C ALA A 170 -3.20 14.42 -3.71
N LYS A 171 -3.71 14.26 -2.49
CA LYS A 171 -4.95 13.54 -2.23
C LYS A 171 -6.15 14.20 -2.88
N LYS A 172 -6.28 15.53 -2.77
CA LYS A 172 -7.33 16.32 -3.42
C LYS A 172 -7.27 16.20 -4.96
N MET A 173 -6.06 16.11 -5.51
CA MET A 173 -5.82 15.99 -6.95
C MET A 173 -5.92 14.56 -7.49
N GLY A 174 -6.25 13.57 -6.65
CA GLY A 174 -6.59 12.22 -7.08
C GLY A 174 -5.54 11.14 -6.83
N ALA A 175 -4.44 11.42 -6.11
CA ALA A 175 -3.53 10.37 -5.66
C ALA A 175 -4.30 9.36 -4.78
N LYS A 176 -4.14 8.06 -5.05
CA LYS A 176 -4.94 7.02 -4.38
C LYS A 176 -4.63 6.92 -2.90
N LYS A 177 -3.34 6.93 -2.54
CA LYS A 177 -2.85 6.91 -1.16
C LYS A 177 -1.79 7.97 -0.94
N THR A 178 -1.73 8.51 0.27
CA THR A 178 -0.68 9.41 0.72
C THR A 178 -0.03 8.85 1.98
N MET A 179 1.28 9.00 2.08
CA MET A 179 2.11 8.65 3.22
C MET A 179 2.99 9.86 3.54
N ILE A 180 3.11 10.20 4.81
CA ILE A 180 3.91 11.34 5.25
C ILE A 180 4.81 10.96 6.42
N ILE A 181 5.95 11.62 6.51
CA ILE A 181 6.75 11.64 7.74
C ILE A 181 6.41 12.93 8.48
N LEU A 182 6.12 12.80 9.77
CA LEU A 182 5.93 13.92 10.69
C LEU A 182 6.88 13.75 11.87
N ASN A 183 7.73 14.74 12.09
CA ASN A 183 8.67 14.77 13.21
C ASN A 183 8.02 15.36 14.46
N ASN A 184 7.10 16.31 14.29
CA ASN A 184 6.40 16.98 15.39
C ASN A 184 5.19 16.13 15.86
N PRO A 185 5.19 15.66 17.13
CA PRO A 185 4.07 14.91 17.70
C PRO A 185 2.72 15.65 17.69
N SER A 186 2.73 16.98 17.65
CA SER A 186 1.51 17.81 17.67
C SER A 186 0.64 17.65 16.43
N TYR A 187 1.19 17.13 15.33
CA TYR A 187 0.44 16.84 14.11
C TYR A 187 -0.18 15.43 14.07
N ARG A 188 0.01 14.64 15.14
CA ARG A 188 -0.62 13.32 15.27
C ARG A 188 -2.05 13.51 15.79
N VAL A 189 -3.03 13.23 14.95
CA VAL A 189 -4.46 13.19 15.30
C VAL A 189 -4.87 11.77 15.63
#